data_0d4e08d623df3fa8fc583edb7ff8bfea
#
_entry.id   0d4e08d623df3fa8fc583edb7ff8bfea
#
_cell.length_a   1.000
_cell.length_b   1.000
_cell.length_c   1.000
_cell.angle_alpha   90.00
_cell.angle_beta   90.00
_cell.angle_gamma   90.00
#
_symmetry.space_group_name_H-M   'P 1'
#
loop_
_entity.id
_entity.type
_entity.pdbx_description
1 polymer ?
#
loop_
_entity_poly.entity_id
_entity_poly.type
_entity_poly.pdbx_seq_one_letter_code
_entity_poly.pdbx_strand_id
1 'polypeptide(L)'
;AIMTLIMLAGLGLIFSASFVMPLTALQTGAIAIRQRDFSFRLGELSNDEFGEMARIFNSSMADFEELSLAGIVQARLLPQQGIADSRFDLYGRSIPMTEMGGDYFDYFQTGDDRLVVMAGDVAGHGVGASLIMAMAKAGVLRCADCLDNPATVLARLHQIIFASRSKTQRKVMTFQYLYYNPADGAGVYANAGACSPVLVDPEKGTTHEITLQAPVLGGFKKSSFANLNLQLQPGQALVFYTDGMIETMNPDGKEIGYDGFKEILLAAYDTDARRYYENIYQKYREWLAGGQPQDDLTLIIIIRRN
;
A
#
# COMPACT_ATOMS: atom_id res chain seq x y z
N ALA A 1 -58.09 -26.55 23.64
CA ALA A 1 -57.59 -25.15 23.49
C ALA A 1 -56.32 -24.88 24.29
N ILE A 2 -56.32 -25.09 25.64
CA ILE A 2 -55.12 -24.79 26.46
C ILE A 2 -53.96 -25.71 26.12
N MET A 3 -54.18 -27.01 25.92
CA MET A 3 -53.15 -27.98 25.60
C MET A 3 -52.53 -27.72 24.17
N THR A 4 -53.32 -27.29 23.22
CA THR A 4 -52.83 -26.87 21.89
C THR A 4 -51.97 -25.59 21.95
N LEU A 5 -52.34 -24.64 22.81
CA LEU A 5 -51.56 -23.41 23.00
C LEU A 5 -50.17 -23.69 23.66
N ILE A 6 -50.16 -24.58 24.66
CA ILE A 6 -48.92 -25.02 25.34
C ILE A 6 -48.02 -25.78 24.36
N MET A 7 -48.61 -26.64 23.53
CA MET A 7 -47.86 -27.38 22.49
C MET A 7 -47.25 -26.44 21.43
N LEU A 8 -48.01 -25.44 20.95
CA LEU A 8 -47.52 -24.42 20.02
C LEU A 8 -46.44 -23.56 20.62
N ALA A 9 -46.60 -23.15 21.88
CA ALA A 9 -45.55 -22.39 22.55
C ALA A 9 -44.26 -23.21 22.75
N GLY A 10 -44.38 -24.50 23.13
CA GLY A 10 -43.24 -25.40 23.25
C GLY A 10 -42.52 -25.63 21.90
N LEU A 11 -43.28 -25.82 20.81
CA LEU A 11 -42.73 -25.96 19.48
C LEU A 11 -42.00 -24.66 19.02
N GLY A 12 -42.59 -23.50 19.33
CA GLY A 12 -41.95 -22.20 19.08
C GLY A 12 -40.62 -22.00 19.84
N LEU A 13 -40.56 -22.43 21.09
CA LEU A 13 -39.33 -22.37 21.89
C LEU A 13 -38.24 -23.30 21.32
N ILE A 14 -38.60 -24.54 20.98
CA ILE A 14 -37.70 -25.50 20.33
C ILE A 14 -37.17 -24.95 19.00
N PHE A 15 -38.08 -24.45 18.14
CA PHE A 15 -37.70 -23.84 16.88
C PHE A 15 -36.78 -22.63 17.07
N SER A 16 -37.11 -21.77 18.01
CA SER A 16 -36.26 -20.61 18.34
C SER A 16 -34.86 -21.03 18.81
N ALA A 17 -34.76 -22.00 19.70
CA ALA A 17 -33.49 -22.50 20.21
C ALA A 17 -32.67 -23.25 19.13
N SER A 18 -33.34 -24.05 18.28
CA SER A 18 -32.66 -24.88 17.31
C SER A 18 -32.29 -24.17 15.98
N PHE A 19 -32.98 -23.07 15.64
CA PHE A 19 -32.74 -22.38 14.38
C PHE A 19 -32.50 -20.89 14.51
N VAL A 20 -33.37 -20.16 15.25
CA VAL A 20 -33.28 -18.68 15.28
C VAL A 20 -32.02 -18.20 16.00
N MET A 21 -31.73 -18.79 17.18
CA MET A 21 -30.54 -18.39 17.97
C MET A 21 -29.22 -18.70 17.23
N PRO A 22 -28.98 -19.90 16.66
CA PRO A 22 -27.79 -20.17 15.86
C PRO A 22 -27.63 -19.26 14.65
N LEU A 23 -28.72 -19.00 13.91
CA LEU A 23 -28.69 -18.08 12.75
C LEU A 23 -28.33 -16.65 13.17
N THR A 24 -28.87 -16.17 14.29
CA THR A 24 -28.54 -14.83 14.82
C THR A 24 -27.07 -14.75 15.26
N ALA A 25 -26.53 -15.81 15.86
CA ALA A 25 -25.13 -15.89 16.23
C ALA A 25 -24.22 -15.83 14.98
N LEU A 26 -24.52 -16.61 13.93
CA LEU A 26 -23.80 -16.58 12.67
C LEU A 26 -23.89 -15.20 11.97
N GLN A 27 -25.06 -14.55 12.02
CA GLN A 27 -25.23 -13.19 11.51
C GLN A 27 -24.33 -12.19 12.26
N THR A 28 -24.25 -12.31 13.60
CA THR A 28 -23.34 -11.49 14.41
C THR A 28 -21.87 -11.73 14.01
N GLY A 29 -21.50 -12.99 13.81
CA GLY A 29 -20.17 -13.35 13.28
C GLY A 29 -19.86 -12.70 11.92
N ALA A 30 -20.82 -12.74 10.99
CA ALA A 30 -20.67 -12.09 9.70
C ALA A 30 -20.49 -10.56 9.82
N ILE A 31 -21.17 -9.94 10.79
CA ILE A 31 -20.98 -8.52 11.10
C ILE A 31 -19.56 -8.26 11.64
N ALA A 32 -19.05 -9.14 12.54
CA ALA A 32 -17.70 -9.03 13.08
C ALA A 32 -16.64 -9.09 11.95
N ILE A 33 -16.77 -10.02 10.97
CA ILE A 33 -15.89 -10.05 9.79
C ILE A 33 -15.93 -8.72 9.04
N ARG A 34 -17.12 -8.17 8.77
CA ARG A 34 -17.27 -6.89 8.07
C ARG A 34 -16.65 -5.72 8.82
N GLN A 35 -16.64 -5.78 10.15
CA GLN A 35 -16.02 -4.78 11.02
C GLN A 35 -14.52 -5.02 11.25
N ARG A 36 -13.95 -6.11 10.67
CA ARG A 36 -12.58 -6.55 10.86
C ARG A 36 -12.24 -6.87 12.34
N ASP A 37 -13.24 -7.27 13.13
CA ASP A 37 -13.05 -7.78 14.48
C ASP A 37 -12.76 -9.29 14.41
N PHE A 38 -11.53 -9.64 14.08
CA PHE A 38 -11.10 -11.03 13.95
C PHE A 38 -10.86 -11.72 15.28
N SER A 39 -10.95 -11.00 16.39
CA SER A 39 -10.92 -11.57 17.74
C SER A 39 -12.25 -12.19 18.16
N PHE A 40 -13.34 -11.85 17.47
CA PHE A 40 -14.67 -12.38 17.76
C PHE A 40 -14.71 -13.91 17.57
N ARG A 41 -15.40 -14.58 18.48
CA ARG A 41 -15.64 -16.02 18.39
C ARG A 41 -17.11 -16.31 18.65
N LEU A 42 -17.68 -17.24 17.89
CA LEU A 42 -18.97 -17.81 18.18
C LEU A 42 -18.87 -18.73 19.41
N GLY A 43 -19.81 -18.61 20.32
CA GLY A 43 -19.96 -19.54 21.43
C GLY A 43 -20.27 -20.97 20.98
N GLU A 44 -20.24 -21.91 21.92
CA GLU A 44 -20.68 -23.28 21.65
C GLU A 44 -22.15 -23.26 21.22
N LEU A 45 -22.41 -23.71 20.01
CA LEU A 45 -23.76 -24.00 19.51
C LEU A 45 -24.09 -25.49 19.71
N SER A 46 -25.20 -25.95 19.16
CA SER A 46 -25.61 -27.35 19.20
C SER A 46 -24.60 -28.33 18.57
N ASN A 47 -24.71 -29.62 18.90
CA ASN A 47 -23.90 -30.69 18.27
C ASN A 47 -24.53 -31.17 16.94
N ASP A 48 -24.79 -30.22 16.05
CA ASP A 48 -25.38 -30.41 14.72
C ASP A 48 -24.60 -29.58 13.69
N GLU A 49 -25.18 -29.34 12.52
CA GLU A 49 -24.59 -28.57 11.43
C GLU A 49 -24.25 -27.14 11.86
N PHE A 50 -25.02 -26.53 12.76
CA PHE A 50 -24.71 -25.20 13.31
C PHE A 50 -23.48 -25.20 14.19
N GLY A 51 -23.30 -26.23 15.00
CA GLY A 51 -22.09 -26.41 15.79
C GLY A 51 -20.85 -26.64 14.94
N GLU A 52 -20.97 -27.38 13.84
CA GLU A 52 -19.89 -27.55 12.85
C GLU A 52 -19.56 -26.22 12.16
N MET A 53 -20.56 -25.46 11.72
CA MET A 53 -20.38 -24.13 11.14
C MET A 53 -19.68 -23.17 12.12
N ALA A 54 -20.03 -23.20 13.40
CA ALA A 54 -19.38 -22.36 14.42
C ALA A 54 -17.90 -22.73 14.57
N ARG A 55 -17.55 -24.01 14.54
CA ARG A 55 -16.14 -24.45 14.62
C ARG A 55 -15.33 -23.99 13.38
N ILE A 56 -15.89 -24.18 12.18
CA ILE A 56 -15.26 -23.72 10.94
C ILE A 56 -15.09 -22.19 10.96
N PHE A 57 -16.13 -21.47 11.37
CA PHE A 57 -16.10 -20.02 11.50
C PHE A 57 -14.98 -19.58 12.46
N ASN A 58 -14.92 -20.16 13.66
CA ASN A 58 -13.90 -19.81 14.66
C ASN A 58 -12.47 -20.12 14.19
N SER A 59 -12.28 -21.22 13.45
CA SER A 59 -10.99 -21.53 12.82
C SER A 59 -10.61 -20.49 11.76
N SER A 60 -11.56 -20.12 10.88
CA SER A 60 -11.31 -19.07 9.87
C SER A 60 -11.01 -17.72 10.50
N MET A 61 -11.69 -17.38 11.62
CA MET A 61 -11.40 -16.14 12.36
C MET A 61 -9.99 -16.13 12.96
N ALA A 62 -9.49 -17.29 13.43
CA ALA A 62 -8.12 -17.41 13.91
C ALA A 62 -7.10 -17.20 12.78
N ASP A 63 -7.36 -17.75 11.59
CA ASP A 63 -6.51 -17.54 10.41
C ASP A 63 -6.49 -16.05 9.98
N PHE A 64 -7.65 -15.36 10.01
CA PHE A 64 -7.72 -13.93 9.73
C PHE A 64 -7.00 -13.07 10.79
N GLU A 65 -7.07 -13.45 12.05
CA GLU A 65 -6.35 -12.78 13.15
C GLU A 65 -4.83 -12.89 12.95
N GLU A 66 -4.33 -14.07 12.57
CA GLU A 66 -2.91 -14.27 12.25
C GLU A 66 -2.46 -13.41 11.05
N LEU A 67 -3.26 -13.36 9.98
CA LEU A 67 -2.99 -12.50 8.83
C LEU A 67 -2.98 -11.02 9.20
N SER A 68 -3.91 -10.58 10.05
CA SER A 68 -3.96 -9.20 10.54
C SER A 68 -2.72 -8.83 11.36
N LEU A 69 -2.25 -9.76 12.23
CA LEU A 69 -1.00 -9.58 12.98
C LEU A 69 0.22 -9.49 12.05
N ALA A 70 0.29 -10.32 11.01
CA ALA A 70 1.34 -10.24 10.00
C ALA A 70 1.32 -8.88 9.28
N GLY A 71 0.14 -8.33 8.97
CA GLY A 71 -0.02 -6.99 8.39
C GLY A 71 0.50 -5.88 9.31
N ILE A 72 0.25 -5.98 10.62
CA ILE A 72 0.80 -5.04 11.62
C ILE A 72 2.34 -5.09 11.63
N VAL A 73 2.93 -6.28 11.56
CA VAL A 73 4.39 -6.43 11.49
C VAL A 73 4.93 -5.85 10.20
N GLN A 74 4.26 -6.11 9.06
CA GLN A 74 4.63 -5.55 7.76
C GLN A 74 4.61 -4.01 7.79
N ALA A 75 3.54 -3.41 8.31
CA ALA A 75 3.41 -1.96 8.39
C ALA A 75 4.56 -1.31 9.17
N ARG A 76 5.15 -2.00 10.17
CA ARG A 76 6.31 -1.53 10.92
C ARG A 76 7.63 -1.57 10.14
N LEU A 77 7.68 -2.27 9.01
CA LEU A 77 8.83 -2.23 8.11
C LEU A 77 8.91 -0.93 7.31
N LEU A 78 7.81 -0.20 7.21
CA LEU A 78 7.67 1.04 6.46
C LEU A 78 7.89 2.26 7.38
N PRO A 79 8.36 3.41 6.86
CA PRO A 79 8.47 4.65 7.62
C PRO A 79 7.13 5.06 8.22
N GLN A 80 7.15 5.47 9.49
CA GLN A 80 5.95 5.91 10.21
C GLN A 80 5.87 7.44 10.35
N GLN A 81 6.96 8.14 10.11
CA GLN A 81 7.08 9.59 10.31
C GLN A 81 7.86 10.21 9.16
N GLY A 82 7.51 11.43 8.79
CA GLY A 82 8.28 12.22 7.84
C GLY A 82 9.64 12.63 8.38
N ILE A 83 10.52 13.08 7.50
CA ILE A 83 11.82 13.66 7.82
C ILE A 83 11.85 15.09 7.26
N ALA A 84 12.19 16.06 8.09
CA ALA A 84 12.30 17.45 7.66
C ALA A 84 13.45 18.18 8.34
N ASP A 85 14.08 19.11 7.62
CA ASP A 85 15.01 20.08 8.17
C ASP A 85 14.81 21.44 7.49
N SER A 86 15.79 22.36 7.64
CA SER A 86 15.71 23.67 6.98
C SER A 86 15.79 23.62 5.45
N ARG A 87 16.26 22.54 4.84
CA ARG A 87 16.53 22.39 3.41
C ARG A 87 15.43 21.63 2.67
N PHE A 88 14.70 20.74 3.36
CA PHE A 88 13.69 19.89 2.75
C PHE A 88 12.59 19.49 3.74
N ASP A 89 11.49 19.01 3.19
CA ASP A 89 10.40 18.37 3.90
C ASP A 89 9.97 17.12 3.14
N LEU A 90 9.95 15.98 3.81
CA LEU A 90 9.66 14.68 3.21
C LEU A 90 8.62 13.93 4.05
N TYR A 91 7.55 13.53 3.41
CA TYR A 91 6.50 12.71 4.01
C TYR A 91 6.02 11.67 3.00
N GLY A 92 5.76 10.46 3.48
CA GLY A 92 5.18 9.40 2.67
C GLY A 92 4.30 8.48 3.49
N ARG A 93 3.32 7.89 2.82
CA ARG A 93 2.41 6.91 3.41
C ARG A 93 1.91 5.94 2.35
N SER A 94 1.72 4.69 2.78
CA SER A 94 1.01 3.65 2.04
C SER A 94 -0.27 3.26 2.77
N ILE A 95 -1.33 3.03 2.02
CA ILE A 95 -2.63 2.55 2.51
C ILE A 95 -2.91 1.25 1.75
N PRO A 96 -2.78 0.09 2.40
CA PRO A 96 -3.03 -1.18 1.75
C PRO A 96 -4.53 -1.39 1.52
N MET A 97 -4.88 -2.01 0.38
CA MET A 97 -6.26 -2.38 0.05
C MET A 97 -6.76 -3.54 0.93
N THR A 98 -5.88 -4.48 1.24
CA THR A 98 -6.16 -5.67 2.07
C THR A 98 -5.42 -5.60 3.40
N GLU A 99 -5.42 -6.71 4.19
CA GLU A 99 -4.66 -6.78 5.46
C GLU A 99 -3.15 -6.66 5.24
N MET A 100 -2.65 -7.05 4.06
CA MET A 100 -1.23 -7.00 3.69
C MET A 100 -1.11 -6.47 2.26
N GLY A 101 -0.32 -5.41 2.07
CA GLY A 101 -0.08 -4.79 0.78
C GLY A 101 1.15 -5.36 0.05
N GLY A 102 1.19 -5.15 -1.28
CA GLY A 102 2.35 -5.36 -2.13
C GLY A 102 3.25 -4.14 -2.20
N ASP A 103 2.72 -2.98 -1.93
CA ASP A 103 3.43 -1.72 -1.99
C ASP A 103 4.57 -1.65 -0.97
N TYR A 104 5.70 -1.15 -1.45
CA TYR A 104 6.86 -0.81 -0.65
C TYR A 104 7.23 0.65 -0.83
N PHE A 105 7.44 1.34 0.25
CA PHE A 105 8.12 2.63 0.23
C PHE A 105 9.09 2.74 1.39
N ASP A 106 10.13 3.50 1.17
CA ASP A 106 11.07 3.80 2.24
C ASP A 106 11.79 5.13 1.97
N TYR A 107 12.24 5.75 3.03
CA TYR A 107 13.13 6.89 2.95
C TYR A 107 13.95 7.03 4.22
N PHE A 108 15.18 7.41 4.08
CA PHE A 108 16.09 7.64 5.19
C PHE A 108 17.20 8.61 4.80
N GLN A 109 17.81 9.21 5.80
CA GLN A 109 18.99 10.02 5.64
C GLN A 109 20.25 9.17 5.83
N THR A 110 21.24 9.35 4.96
CA THR A 110 22.52 8.66 5.04
C THR A 110 23.48 9.43 5.95
N GLY A 111 24.60 8.79 6.35
CA GLY A 111 25.59 9.42 7.25
C GLY A 111 26.30 10.64 6.64
N ASP A 112 26.25 10.83 5.31
CA ASP A 112 26.77 11.98 4.57
C ASP A 112 25.68 13.03 4.24
N ASP A 113 24.57 12.99 4.97
CA ASP A 113 23.47 13.96 4.90
C ASP A 113 22.70 13.95 3.57
N ARG A 114 22.74 12.81 2.86
CA ARG A 114 21.93 12.57 1.67
C ARG A 114 20.61 11.90 2.02
N LEU A 115 19.63 12.04 1.15
CA LEU A 115 18.37 11.35 1.27
C LEU A 115 18.29 10.21 0.25
N VAL A 116 17.83 9.07 0.72
CA VAL A 116 17.37 7.97 -0.12
C VAL A 116 15.85 7.93 -0.06
N VAL A 117 15.21 7.92 -1.21
CA VAL A 117 13.74 7.82 -1.33
C VAL A 117 13.43 6.73 -2.36
N MET A 118 12.51 5.85 -2.02
CA MET A 118 12.14 4.75 -2.91
C MET A 118 10.67 4.36 -2.75
N ALA A 119 10.10 3.90 -3.85
CA ALA A 119 8.78 3.31 -3.91
C ALA A 119 8.77 2.15 -4.90
N GLY A 120 7.91 1.18 -4.69
CA GLY A 120 7.72 0.06 -5.60
C GLY A 120 6.44 -0.69 -5.27
N ASP A 121 5.94 -1.42 -6.24
CA ASP A 121 4.75 -2.25 -6.10
C ASP A 121 5.02 -3.66 -6.62
N VAL A 122 4.52 -4.65 -5.90
CA VAL A 122 4.63 -6.08 -6.26
C VAL A 122 3.35 -6.53 -6.94
N ALA A 123 3.48 -7.03 -8.17
CA ALA A 123 2.33 -7.52 -8.94
C ALA A 123 1.42 -8.46 -8.14
N GLY A 124 0.16 -8.02 -7.90
CA GLY A 124 -0.87 -8.67 -7.10
C GLY A 124 -0.69 -8.42 -5.59
N HIS A 125 -1.63 -8.85 -4.80
CA HIS A 125 -1.78 -8.50 -3.38
C HIS A 125 -1.62 -9.71 -2.43
N GLY A 126 -1.70 -9.44 -1.13
CA GLY A 126 -1.71 -10.43 -0.05
C GLY A 126 -0.32 -10.96 0.32
N VAL A 127 -0.28 -12.08 1.06
CA VAL A 127 0.94 -12.64 1.69
C VAL A 127 2.09 -12.82 0.70
N GLY A 128 1.82 -13.28 -0.52
CA GLY A 128 2.88 -13.51 -1.51
C GLY A 128 3.53 -12.21 -2.00
N ALA A 129 2.78 -11.13 -2.13
CA ALA A 129 3.30 -9.81 -2.50
C ALA A 129 4.08 -9.19 -1.33
N SER A 130 3.53 -9.26 -0.12
CA SER A 130 4.16 -8.70 1.08
C SER A 130 5.49 -9.37 1.43
N LEU A 131 5.67 -10.66 1.14
CA LEU A 131 6.97 -11.34 1.30
C LEU A 131 8.01 -10.84 0.30
N ILE A 132 7.62 -10.58 -0.96
CA ILE A 132 8.53 -9.97 -1.96
C ILE A 132 8.90 -8.54 -1.55
N MET A 133 7.94 -7.76 -1.05
CA MET A 133 8.20 -6.44 -0.48
C MET A 133 9.24 -6.50 0.65
N ALA A 134 9.09 -7.44 1.60
CA ALA A 134 10.05 -7.61 2.69
C ALA A 134 11.44 -8.03 2.18
N MET A 135 11.50 -8.87 1.11
CA MET A 135 12.77 -9.21 0.44
C MET A 135 13.41 -7.98 -0.21
N ALA A 136 12.62 -7.09 -0.84
CA ALA A 136 13.12 -5.84 -1.41
C ALA A 136 13.70 -4.93 -0.31
N LYS A 137 13.01 -4.76 0.83
CA LYS A 137 13.52 -4.04 2.00
C LYS A 137 14.86 -4.59 2.49
N ALA A 138 14.95 -5.91 2.69
CA ALA A 138 16.19 -6.55 3.10
C ALA A 138 17.31 -6.37 2.05
N GLY A 139 16.95 -6.41 0.76
CA GLY A 139 17.85 -6.15 -0.35
C GLY A 139 18.42 -4.74 -0.35
N VAL A 140 17.60 -3.72 -0.07
CA VAL A 140 18.07 -2.33 0.06
C VAL A 140 19.08 -2.19 1.21
N LEU A 141 18.82 -2.80 2.36
CA LEU A 141 19.75 -2.76 3.50
C LEU A 141 21.12 -3.39 3.15
N ARG A 142 21.17 -4.32 2.21
CA ARG A 142 22.44 -4.91 1.70
C ARG A 142 23.15 -4.05 0.68
N CYS A 143 22.57 -2.94 0.24
CA CYS A 143 23.13 -2.01 -0.73
C CYS A 143 23.84 -0.81 -0.09
N ALA A 144 24.19 -0.86 1.21
CA ALA A 144 24.82 0.23 1.94
C ALA A 144 26.14 0.73 1.29
N ASP A 145 26.79 -0.11 0.49
CA ASP A 145 28.03 0.19 -0.25
C ASP A 145 27.81 0.87 -1.62
N CYS A 146 26.56 1.05 -2.05
CA CYS A 146 26.26 1.60 -3.37
C CYS A 146 24.96 2.43 -3.41
N LEU A 147 24.57 3.03 -2.30
CA LEU A 147 23.34 3.84 -2.20
C LEU A 147 23.36 5.04 -3.16
N ASP A 148 24.52 5.57 -3.49
CA ASP A 148 24.74 6.69 -4.42
C ASP A 148 24.57 6.30 -5.90
N ASN A 149 24.42 5.01 -6.19
CA ASN A 149 24.21 4.50 -7.54
C ASN A 149 22.89 3.73 -7.67
N PRO A 150 21.76 4.44 -7.91
CA PRO A 150 20.44 3.87 -8.04
C PRO A 150 20.35 2.68 -9.01
N ALA A 151 20.98 2.77 -10.18
CA ALA A 151 20.99 1.69 -11.17
C ALA A 151 21.63 0.39 -10.62
N THR A 152 22.69 0.51 -9.81
CA THR A 152 23.35 -0.62 -9.15
C THR A 152 22.44 -1.21 -8.07
N VAL A 153 21.75 -0.39 -7.28
CA VAL A 153 20.76 -0.84 -6.29
C VAL A 153 19.66 -1.65 -6.99
N LEU A 154 19.07 -1.11 -8.06
CA LEU A 154 18.02 -1.81 -8.83
C LEU A 154 18.52 -3.13 -9.43
N ALA A 155 19.77 -3.18 -9.91
CA ALA A 155 20.34 -4.42 -10.44
C ALA A 155 20.50 -5.50 -9.37
N ARG A 156 20.89 -5.14 -8.14
CA ARG A 156 20.98 -6.07 -7.00
C ARG A 156 19.58 -6.54 -6.57
N LEU A 157 18.62 -5.64 -6.43
CA LEU A 157 17.24 -5.98 -6.11
C LEU A 157 16.63 -6.89 -7.18
N HIS A 158 16.90 -6.61 -8.45
CA HIS A 158 16.47 -7.45 -9.56
C HIS A 158 16.96 -8.91 -9.40
N GLN A 159 18.23 -9.12 -9.04
CA GLN A 159 18.78 -10.45 -8.83
C GLN A 159 18.07 -11.19 -7.68
N ILE A 160 17.80 -10.50 -6.57
CA ILE A 160 17.10 -11.07 -5.41
C ILE A 160 15.69 -11.52 -5.80
N ILE A 161 14.91 -10.61 -6.44
CA ILE A 161 13.53 -10.90 -6.82
C ILE A 161 13.48 -11.96 -7.93
N PHE A 162 14.41 -11.91 -8.89
CA PHE A 162 14.48 -12.92 -9.93
C PHE A 162 14.80 -14.32 -9.36
N ALA A 163 15.67 -14.42 -8.36
CA ALA A 163 16.03 -15.68 -7.71
C ALA A 163 14.87 -16.28 -6.89
N SER A 164 13.92 -15.47 -6.41
CA SER A 164 12.74 -15.93 -5.66
C SER A 164 11.66 -16.57 -6.54
N ARG A 165 11.78 -16.46 -7.88
CA ARG A 165 10.77 -16.98 -8.83
C ARG A 165 10.74 -18.50 -8.83
N SER A 166 9.53 -19.06 -8.77
CA SER A 166 9.27 -20.48 -9.00
C SER A 166 8.63 -20.72 -10.37
N LYS A 167 8.46 -21.98 -10.75
CA LYS A 167 7.76 -22.34 -12.00
C LYS A 167 6.29 -21.90 -11.98
N THR A 168 5.68 -21.86 -10.81
CA THR A 168 4.26 -21.59 -10.59
C THR A 168 3.98 -20.15 -10.13
N GLN A 169 4.97 -19.46 -9.55
CA GLN A 169 4.83 -18.08 -9.05
C GLN A 169 5.97 -17.22 -9.59
N ARG A 170 5.63 -16.31 -10.49
CA ARG A 170 6.56 -15.37 -11.12
C ARG A 170 6.18 -13.95 -10.74
N LYS A 171 6.33 -13.64 -9.45
CA LYS A 171 6.12 -12.27 -8.97
C LYS A 171 7.17 -11.35 -9.57
N VAL A 172 6.75 -10.19 -10.00
CA VAL A 172 7.58 -9.06 -10.45
C VAL A 172 7.27 -7.87 -9.57
N MET A 173 8.16 -6.90 -9.55
CA MET A 173 7.99 -5.68 -8.76
C MET A 173 8.39 -4.48 -9.61
N THR A 174 7.55 -3.46 -9.62
CA THR A 174 7.95 -2.13 -10.07
C THR A 174 8.79 -1.48 -8.99
N PHE A 175 9.75 -0.63 -9.36
CA PHE A 175 10.56 0.03 -8.34
C PHE A 175 11.16 1.33 -8.86
N GLN A 176 11.20 2.34 -8.02
CA GLN A 176 11.86 3.61 -8.29
C GLN A 176 12.71 4.00 -7.09
N TYR A 177 13.86 4.61 -7.38
CA TYR A 177 14.85 4.95 -6.39
C TYR A 177 15.48 6.30 -6.68
N LEU A 178 15.57 7.15 -5.69
CA LEU A 178 16.22 8.46 -5.74
C LEU A 178 17.30 8.54 -4.64
N TYR A 179 18.50 8.93 -5.04
CA TYR A 179 19.56 9.43 -4.14
C TYR A 179 19.66 10.94 -4.31
N TYR A 180 19.41 11.69 -3.25
CA TYR A 180 19.17 13.13 -3.31
C TYR A 180 20.06 13.91 -2.36
N ASN A 181 20.62 15.03 -2.85
CA ASN A 181 21.39 15.99 -2.07
C ASN A 181 20.50 17.18 -1.67
N PRO A 182 20.08 17.32 -0.40
CA PRO A 182 19.26 18.44 0.02
C PRO A 182 19.98 19.81 -0.06
N ALA A 183 21.32 19.82 -0.02
CA ALA A 183 22.08 21.07 0.01
C ALA A 183 22.02 21.83 -1.31
N ASP A 184 22.12 21.13 -2.45
CA ASP A 184 22.13 21.73 -3.78
C ASP A 184 20.87 21.36 -4.61
N GLY A 185 20.09 20.37 -4.15
CA GLY A 185 18.91 19.90 -4.83
C GLY A 185 19.19 18.92 -5.97
N ALA A 186 20.45 18.47 -6.12
CA ALA A 186 20.80 17.47 -7.13
C ALA A 186 20.33 16.07 -6.70
N GLY A 187 19.85 15.28 -7.66
CA GLY A 187 19.45 13.91 -7.43
C GLY A 187 19.88 12.98 -8.55
N VAL A 188 20.09 11.72 -8.21
CA VAL A 188 20.28 10.62 -9.16
C VAL A 188 19.09 9.68 -8.99
N TYR A 189 18.38 9.44 -10.07
CA TYR A 189 17.17 8.65 -10.11
C TYR A 189 17.35 7.41 -10.98
N ALA A 190 16.72 6.31 -10.62
CA ALA A 190 16.57 5.13 -11.46
C ALA A 190 15.15 4.54 -11.33
N ASN A 191 14.67 3.92 -12.40
CA ASN A 191 13.37 3.32 -12.50
C ASN A 191 13.46 1.84 -12.94
N ALA A 192 12.53 1.04 -12.48
CA ALA A 192 12.30 -0.35 -12.87
C ALA A 192 10.80 -0.59 -13.10
N GLY A 193 10.25 0.03 -14.14
CA GLY A 193 8.85 -0.14 -14.57
C GLY A 193 7.80 0.51 -13.66
N ALA A 194 8.19 1.37 -12.73
CA ALA A 194 7.26 2.12 -11.87
C ALA A 194 6.68 3.34 -12.60
N CYS A 195 5.58 3.87 -12.08
CA CYS A 195 5.00 5.15 -12.50
C CYS A 195 6.06 6.25 -12.45
N SER A 196 6.10 7.12 -13.46
CA SER A 196 7.04 8.25 -13.49
C SER A 196 6.73 9.23 -12.37
N PRO A 197 7.68 9.58 -11.48
CA PRO A 197 7.41 10.58 -10.46
C PRO A 197 7.17 11.94 -11.10
N VAL A 198 6.35 12.75 -10.44
CA VAL A 198 5.93 14.06 -10.95
C VAL A 198 6.67 15.17 -10.20
N LEU A 199 7.41 15.98 -10.94
CA LEU A 199 7.95 17.25 -10.46
C LEU A 199 6.86 18.31 -10.54
N VAL A 200 6.54 18.94 -9.43
CA VAL A 200 5.55 20.01 -9.29
C VAL A 200 6.28 21.33 -9.07
N ASP A 201 6.02 22.30 -9.94
CA ASP A 201 6.53 23.67 -9.84
C ASP A 201 5.35 24.61 -9.57
N PRO A 202 5.10 24.97 -8.29
CA PRO A 202 3.94 25.77 -7.92
C PRO A 202 4.06 27.23 -8.39
N GLU A 203 5.27 27.76 -8.54
CA GLU A 203 5.46 29.14 -9.01
C GLU A 203 5.06 29.30 -10.47
N LYS A 204 5.37 28.27 -11.29
CA LYS A 204 4.98 28.24 -12.71
C LYS A 204 3.59 27.66 -12.94
N GLY A 205 3.00 27.00 -11.93
CA GLY A 205 1.75 26.26 -12.09
C GLY A 205 1.87 25.08 -13.06
N THR A 206 3.04 24.39 -13.09
CA THR A 206 3.32 23.32 -14.04
C THR A 206 3.75 22.03 -13.34
N THR A 207 3.49 20.90 -14.01
CA THR A 207 3.98 19.57 -13.61
C THR A 207 4.78 18.94 -14.74
N HIS A 208 5.81 18.17 -14.40
CA HIS A 208 6.65 17.44 -15.35
C HIS A 208 6.89 16.02 -14.86
N GLU A 209 6.65 15.02 -15.71
CA GLU A 209 6.99 13.62 -15.41
C GLU A 209 8.48 13.38 -15.60
N ILE A 210 9.13 12.73 -14.64
CA ILE A 210 10.51 12.28 -14.75
C ILE A 210 10.52 10.89 -15.37
N THR A 211 10.49 10.84 -16.69
CA THR A 211 10.35 9.57 -17.42
C THR A 211 11.69 8.89 -17.62
N LEU A 212 11.81 7.64 -17.21
CA LEU A 212 12.93 6.74 -17.46
C LEU A 212 12.38 5.32 -17.64
N GLN A 213 12.34 4.86 -18.88
CA GLN A 213 11.84 3.51 -19.19
C GLN A 213 12.85 2.45 -18.82
N ALA A 214 12.40 1.42 -18.09
CA ALA A 214 13.21 0.26 -17.71
C ALA A 214 12.32 -0.95 -17.44
N PRO A 215 12.87 -2.18 -17.53
CA PRO A 215 12.13 -3.39 -17.21
C PRO A 215 11.85 -3.49 -15.71
N VAL A 216 10.73 -4.13 -15.33
CA VAL A 216 10.38 -4.42 -13.93
C VAL A 216 11.42 -5.36 -13.27
N LEU A 217 11.58 -5.25 -11.96
CA LEU A 217 12.40 -6.17 -11.18
C LEU A 217 11.84 -7.60 -11.26
N GLY A 218 12.73 -8.58 -11.41
CA GLY A 218 12.34 -9.99 -11.55
C GLY A 218 11.71 -10.34 -12.91
N GLY A 219 11.54 -9.40 -13.85
CA GLY A 219 10.90 -9.65 -15.13
C GLY A 219 11.68 -10.58 -16.05
N PHE A 220 12.84 -10.18 -16.50
CA PHE A 220 13.68 -10.90 -17.48
C PHE A 220 15.00 -11.31 -16.84
N LYS A 221 15.60 -12.42 -17.33
CA LYS A 221 16.89 -12.91 -16.81
C LYS A 221 18.03 -11.88 -16.96
N LYS A 222 17.99 -11.08 -18.02
CA LYS A 222 18.94 -9.98 -18.27
C LYS A 222 18.14 -8.70 -18.29
N SER A 223 18.30 -7.89 -17.26
CA SER A 223 17.74 -6.53 -17.17
C SER A 223 18.88 -5.57 -16.86
N SER A 224 18.84 -4.39 -17.45
CA SER A 224 19.76 -3.30 -17.18
C SER A 224 18.98 -2.08 -16.77
N PHE A 225 19.57 -1.30 -15.88
CA PHE A 225 18.99 -0.07 -15.34
C PHE A 225 19.96 1.08 -15.61
N ALA A 226 19.44 2.28 -15.72
CA ALA A 226 20.21 3.48 -15.96
C ALA A 226 19.96 4.52 -14.85
N ASN A 227 20.93 5.40 -14.65
CA ASN A 227 20.81 6.57 -13.81
C ASN A 227 20.37 7.77 -14.64
N LEU A 228 19.46 8.58 -14.08
CA LEU A 228 19.03 9.87 -14.62
C LEU A 228 19.33 10.95 -13.57
N ASN A 229 20.09 11.96 -13.94
CA ASN A 229 20.30 13.12 -13.09
C ASN A 229 19.08 14.04 -13.12
N LEU A 230 18.69 14.55 -11.98
CA LEU A 230 17.61 15.51 -11.84
C LEU A 230 18.03 16.64 -10.89
N GLN A 231 17.29 17.73 -10.94
CA GLN A 231 17.53 18.90 -10.12
C GLN A 231 16.19 19.44 -9.62
N LEU A 232 15.99 19.49 -8.30
CA LEU A 232 14.89 20.22 -7.69
C LEU A 232 15.34 21.66 -7.41
N GLN A 233 14.50 22.61 -7.78
CA GLN A 233 14.67 24.02 -7.39
C GLN A 233 13.98 24.26 -6.04
N PRO A 234 14.40 25.30 -5.28
CA PRO A 234 13.67 25.70 -4.08
C PRO A 234 12.17 25.91 -4.36
N GLY A 235 11.32 25.45 -3.45
CA GLY A 235 9.86 25.51 -3.60
C GLY A 235 9.25 24.41 -4.48
N GLN A 236 10.05 23.63 -5.22
CA GLN A 236 9.53 22.52 -6.00
C GLN A 236 9.31 21.26 -5.15
N ALA A 237 8.31 20.47 -5.53
CA ALA A 237 8.05 19.16 -4.97
C ALA A 237 8.27 18.05 -5.99
N LEU A 238 8.82 16.91 -5.57
CA LEU A 238 8.84 15.67 -6.34
C LEU A 238 7.94 14.65 -5.66
N VAL A 239 6.99 14.10 -6.41
CA VAL A 239 5.95 13.21 -5.92
C VAL A 239 6.13 11.83 -6.54
N PHE A 240 6.39 10.83 -5.69
CA PHE A 240 6.39 9.41 -6.04
C PHE A 240 5.04 8.80 -5.70
N TYR A 241 4.57 7.89 -6.52
CA TYR A 241 3.27 7.25 -6.31
C TYR A 241 3.24 5.86 -6.98
N THR A 242 2.28 5.03 -6.56
CA THR A 242 1.94 3.76 -7.19
C THR A 242 0.68 3.90 -8.03
N ASP A 243 0.43 2.94 -8.91
CA ASP A 243 -0.67 2.95 -9.89
C ASP A 243 -2.07 3.01 -9.24
N GLY A 244 -2.23 2.49 -8.02
CA GLY A 244 -3.48 2.62 -7.26
C GLY A 244 -3.99 4.07 -7.13
N MET A 245 -3.10 5.09 -7.26
CA MET A 245 -3.52 6.49 -7.26
C MET A 245 -4.22 6.90 -8.57
N ILE A 246 -3.75 6.41 -9.71
CA ILE A 246 -4.21 6.85 -11.04
C ILE A 246 -5.27 5.92 -11.64
N GLU A 247 -5.24 4.61 -11.29
CA GLU A 247 -6.16 3.59 -11.81
C GLU A 247 -7.46 3.51 -11.01
N THR A 248 -7.56 4.24 -9.90
CA THR A 248 -8.79 4.28 -9.10
C THR A 248 -9.97 4.84 -9.89
N MET A 249 -11.01 4.03 -9.97
CA MET A 249 -12.27 4.39 -10.63
C MET A 249 -13.27 5.06 -9.67
N ASN A 250 -13.94 6.10 -10.15
CA ASN A 250 -15.08 6.68 -9.47
C ASN A 250 -16.36 5.82 -9.70
N PRO A 251 -17.50 6.14 -9.06
CA PRO A 251 -18.76 5.42 -9.28
C PRO A 251 -19.26 5.38 -10.72
N ASP A 252 -18.82 6.34 -11.57
CA ASP A 252 -19.17 6.39 -13.00
C ASP A 252 -18.22 5.53 -13.86
N GLY A 253 -17.26 4.81 -13.25
CA GLY A 253 -16.29 3.97 -13.96
C GLY A 253 -15.17 4.76 -14.66
N LYS A 254 -14.92 6.01 -14.27
CA LYS A 254 -13.85 6.83 -14.82
C LYS A 254 -12.63 6.81 -13.89
N GLU A 255 -11.45 6.53 -14.43
CA GLU A 255 -10.16 6.61 -13.73
C GLU A 255 -9.73 8.08 -13.51
N ILE A 256 -8.94 8.32 -12.45
CA ILE A 256 -8.24 9.60 -12.27
C ILE A 256 -7.31 9.84 -13.46
N GLY A 257 -6.53 8.84 -13.82
CA GLY A 257 -5.54 8.89 -14.90
C GLY A 257 -4.38 9.84 -14.61
N TYR A 258 -3.40 9.86 -15.50
CA TYR A 258 -2.20 10.68 -15.32
C TYR A 258 -2.51 12.19 -15.32
N ASP A 259 -3.38 12.66 -16.20
CA ASP A 259 -3.68 14.10 -16.31
C ASP A 259 -4.52 14.59 -15.14
N GLY A 260 -5.54 13.82 -14.71
CA GLY A 260 -6.32 14.14 -13.52
C GLY A 260 -5.47 14.16 -12.25
N PHE A 261 -4.49 13.25 -12.15
CA PHE A 261 -3.56 13.26 -11.02
C PHE A 261 -2.67 14.51 -11.01
N LYS A 262 -2.14 14.95 -12.15
CA LYS A 262 -1.37 16.20 -12.26
C LYS A 262 -2.18 17.43 -11.85
N GLU A 263 -3.47 17.49 -12.23
CA GLU A 263 -4.37 18.54 -11.79
C GLU A 263 -4.59 18.52 -10.26
N ILE A 264 -4.75 17.33 -9.68
CA ILE A 264 -4.84 17.15 -8.23
C ILE A 264 -3.57 17.65 -7.55
N LEU A 265 -2.39 17.31 -8.06
CA LEU A 265 -1.12 17.73 -7.48
C LEU A 265 -0.98 19.26 -7.43
N LEU A 266 -1.31 19.96 -8.50
CA LEU A 266 -1.25 21.41 -8.53
C LEU A 266 -2.27 22.05 -7.59
N ALA A 267 -3.50 21.56 -7.61
CA ALA A 267 -4.59 22.15 -6.82
C ALA A 267 -4.45 21.88 -5.31
N ALA A 268 -3.74 20.81 -4.93
CA ALA A 268 -3.54 20.40 -3.54
C ALA A 268 -2.25 20.95 -2.91
N TYR A 269 -1.36 21.56 -3.70
CA TYR A 269 -0.01 21.94 -3.26
C TYR A 269 0.00 22.66 -1.91
N ASP A 270 0.92 22.28 -1.06
CA ASP A 270 1.26 22.91 0.22
C ASP A 270 2.79 22.87 0.42
N THR A 271 3.33 23.79 1.18
CA THR A 271 4.78 23.86 1.53
C THR A 271 5.15 22.89 2.66
N ASP A 272 4.21 22.26 3.32
CA ASP A 272 4.36 21.20 4.29
C ASP A 272 4.03 19.87 3.62
N ALA A 273 4.97 18.94 3.57
CA ALA A 273 4.82 17.68 2.83
C ALA A 273 3.67 16.81 3.38
N ARG A 274 3.43 16.84 4.70
CA ARG A 274 2.33 16.09 5.30
C ARG A 274 0.98 16.69 4.95
N ARG A 275 0.83 18.02 5.04
CA ARG A 275 -0.42 18.69 4.64
C ARG A 275 -0.68 18.51 3.15
N TYR A 276 0.38 18.57 2.33
CA TYR A 276 0.27 18.31 0.90
C TYR A 276 -0.25 16.89 0.63
N TYR A 277 0.29 15.88 1.33
CA TYR A 277 -0.24 14.51 1.27
C TYR A 277 -1.72 14.45 1.67
N GLU A 278 -2.09 15.07 2.79
CA GLU A 278 -3.47 15.07 3.31
C GLU A 278 -4.45 15.73 2.32
N ASN A 279 -4.04 16.83 1.69
CA ASN A 279 -4.83 17.52 0.66
C ASN A 279 -5.04 16.65 -0.60
N ILE A 280 -3.98 15.97 -1.09
CA ILE A 280 -4.08 15.04 -2.23
C ILE A 280 -5.01 13.87 -1.86
N TYR A 281 -4.83 13.29 -0.67
CA TYR A 281 -5.65 12.16 -0.22
C TYR A 281 -7.11 12.55 -0.03
N GLN A 282 -7.40 13.76 0.40
CA GLN A 282 -8.77 14.27 0.47
C GLN A 282 -9.41 14.33 -0.93
N LYS A 283 -8.72 14.87 -1.93
CA LYS A 283 -9.22 14.92 -3.32
C LYS A 283 -9.41 13.52 -3.92
N TYR A 284 -8.52 12.59 -3.61
CA TYR A 284 -8.68 11.19 -3.96
C TYR A 284 -9.96 10.58 -3.34
N ARG A 285 -10.23 10.84 -2.07
CA ARG A 285 -11.47 10.39 -1.41
C ARG A 285 -12.73 11.03 -1.99
N GLU A 286 -12.66 12.29 -2.36
CA GLU A 286 -13.76 12.98 -3.06
C GLU A 286 -14.04 12.31 -4.41
N TRP A 287 -12.99 11.90 -5.14
CA TRP A 287 -13.10 11.13 -6.39
C TRP A 287 -13.75 9.77 -6.19
N LEU A 288 -13.35 9.04 -5.15
CA LEU A 288 -13.96 7.76 -4.77
C LEU A 288 -15.44 7.87 -4.42
N ALA A 289 -15.92 9.03 -3.98
CA ALA A 289 -17.33 9.30 -3.61
C ALA A 289 -17.93 8.22 -2.69
N GLY A 290 -17.14 7.68 -1.76
CA GLY A 290 -17.55 6.61 -0.84
C GLY A 290 -17.33 5.18 -1.36
N GLY A 291 -16.80 5.01 -2.56
CA GLY A 291 -16.31 3.72 -3.08
C GLY A 291 -15.13 3.17 -2.28
N GLN A 292 -14.71 1.96 -2.60
CA GLN A 292 -13.53 1.32 -2.00
C GLN A 292 -12.32 1.48 -2.94
N PRO A 293 -11.10 1.66 -2.41
CA PRO A 293 -9.88 1.56 -3.19
C PRO A 293 -9.78 0.20 -3.90
N GLN A 294 -9.24 0.18 -5.11
CA GLN A 294 -9.13 -1.02 -5.94
C GLN A 294 -7.73 -1.63 -5.92
N ASP A 295 -6.75 -0.87 -5.40
CA ASP A 295 -5.37 -1.32 -5.19
C ASP A 295 -4.75 -0.61 -3.98
N ASP A 296 -3.54 -1.04 -3.59
CA ASP A 296 -2.71 -0.37 -2.60
C ASP A 296 -2.38 1.05 -3.07
N LEU A 297 -2.36 1.99 -2.16
CA LEU A 297 -2.13 3.40 -2.48
C LEU A 297 -0.91 3.91 -1.74
N THR A 298 0.15 4.18 -2.47
CA THR A 298 1.38 4.76 -1.91
C THR A 298 1.68 6.11 -2.54
N LEU A 299 2.01 7.06 -1.68
CA LEU A 299 2.39 8.42 -2.07
C LEU A 299 3.55 8.90 -1.19
N ILE A 300 4.61 9.43 -1.82
CA ILE A 300 5.75 10.05 -1.13
C ILE A 300 5.97 11.43 -1.74
N ILE A 301 6.15 12.41 -0.91
CA ILE A 301 6.35 13.80 -1.30
C ILE A 301 7.68 14.27 -0.70
N ILE A 302 8.55 14.79 -1.53
CA ILE A 302 9.73 15.54 -1.11
C ILE A 302 9.63 16.98 -1.63
N ILE A 303 9.72 17.95 -0.76
CA ILE A 303 9.71 19.38 -1.07
C ILE A 303 11.09 19.95 -0.75
N ARG A 304 11.72 20.62 -1.73
CA ARG A 304 12.91 21.41 -1.46
C ARG A 304 12.49 22.75 -0.87
N ARG A 305 12.96 23.06 0.33
CA ARG A 305 12.72 24.35 0.99
C ARG A 305 13.58 25.45 0.38
N ASN A 306 13.15 26.70 0.56
CA ASN A 306 13.88 27.89 0.13
C ASN A 306 15.11 28.17 0.99
#